data_31e7c18b3f771f275799c68ee58e2c4b
#
_entry.id   31e7c18b3f771f275799c68ee58e2c4b
#
_cell.length_a   1.000
_cell.length_b   1.000
_cell.length_c   1.000
_cell.angle_alpha   90.00
_cell.angle_beta   90.00
_cell.angle_gamma   90.00
#
_symmetry.space_group_name_H-M   'P 1'
#
loop_
_entity.id
_entity.type
_entity.pdbx_description
1 polymer ?
#
loop_
_entity_poly.entity_id
_entity_poly.type
_entity_poly.pdbx_seq_one_letter_code
_entity_poly.pdbx_strand_id
1 'polypeptide(L)'
;GDPLTPTNVNIKQETTYGGHTSQPMQIGPSVLFVQRQQRKVRELGYSFQNDAYVAPDLTLLAEHITEGGIVDVDWAQEPDQIYWAVRDDGTLLGMTYQREQDVIAWHRHIIGGKAANCTITVTDYANIQTGSKLTFTKRDDTTTIFTSTTGTAGTDEFKSETSNNATATNLQTTINGHADFTATVASNVVTITETTPIAIGYLTVVSQDVIRLAKVNESQAKVKAITSITEATENQVWVVVERIIG
;
A
#
# COMPACT_ATOMS: atom_id res chain seq x y z
N GLY A 1 28.74 -33.16 18.24
CA GLY A 1 29.10 -33.00 16.83
C GLY A 1 30.53 -32.44 16.73
N ASP A 2 31.24 -32.80 15.73
CA ASP A 2 32.59 -32.28 15.52
C ASP A 2 32.54 -30.79 15.14
N PRO A 3 33.54 -29.99 15.55
CA PRO A 3 33.60 -28.59 15.14
C PRO A 3 33.77 -28.47 13.63
N LEU A 4 33.11 -27.46 13.04
CA LEU A 4 33.21 -27.18 11.62
C LEU A 4 34.67 -26.81 11.26
N THR A 5 35.25 -27.57 10.33
CA THR A 5 36.60 -27.33 9.79
C THR A 5 36.55 -27.27 8.26
N PRO A 6 37.51 -26.64 7.58
CA PRO A 6 37.55 -26.61 6.11
C PRO A 6 37.50 -27.98 5.44
N THR A 7 37.84 -29.04 6.16
CA THR A 7 37.92 -30.42 5.65
C THR A 7 36.66 -31.23 5.89
N ASN A 8 35.74 -30.80 6.77
CA ASN A 8 34.50 -31.53 7.09
C ASN A 8 33.24 -30.75 6.69
N VAL A 9 33.38 -29.67 5.95
CA VAL A 9 32.24 -28.89 5.40
C VAL A 9 31.84 -29.50 4.07
N ASN A 10 30.56 -29.88 3.96
CA ASN A 10 29.94 -30.28 2.70
C ASN A 10 28.84 -29.29 2.37
N ILE A 11 29.03 -28.51 1.32
CA ILE A 11 28.05 -27.52 0.83
C ILE A 11 27.37 -28.08 -0.42
N LYS A 12 26.08 -28.32 -0.35
CA LYS A 12 25.26 -28.79 -1.48
C LYS A 12 24.21 -27.76 -1.84
N GLN A 13 24.09 -27.46 -3.12
CA GLN A 13 23.02 -26.60 -3.61
C GLN A 13 21.75 -27.43 -3.81
N GLU A 14 20.68 -27.12 -3.09
CA GLU A 14 19.40 -27.82 -3.17
C GLU A 14 18.40 -27.14 -4.13
N THR A 15 18.51 -25.82 -4.34
CA THR A 15 17.65 -25.08 -5.26
C THR A 15 18.41 -23.99 -6.02
N THR A 16 17.90 -23.55 -7.16
CA THR A 16 18.47 -22.47 -7.98
C THR A 16 17.83 -21.11 -7.73
N TYR A 17 16.80 -21.03 -6.86
CA TYR A 17 16.03 -19.80 -6.68
C TYR A 17 16.78 -18.68 -5.99
N GLY A 18 17.72 -19.02 -5.09
CA GLY A 18 18.44 -18.07 -4.26
C GLY A 18 17.55 -17.37 -3.23
N GLY A 19 18.13 -17.00 -2.10
CA GLY A 19 17.43 -16.24 -1.04
C GLY A 19 17.70 -14.75 -1.16
N HIS A 20 16.75 -13.94 -0.68
CA HIS A 20 16.93 -12.54 -0.36
C HIS A 20 17.72 -12.40 0.96
N THR A 21 18.13 -11.18 1.29
CA THR A 21 18.87 -10.89 2.54
C THR A 21 17.99 -10.93 3.79
N SER A 22 16.64 -10.94 3.66
CA SER A 22 15.74 -11.15 4.78
C SER A 22 15.96 -12.54 5.41
N GLN A 23 15.79 -12.62 6.71
CA GLN A 23 16.07 -13.86 7.46
C GLN A 23 15.08 -14.97 7.05
N PRO A 24 15.56 -16.16 6.65
CA PRO A 24 14.70 -17.32 6.48
C PRO A 24 14.08 -17.76 7.82
N MET A 25 12.81 -18.15 7.80
CA MET A 25 12.07 -18.59 8.98
C MET A 25 11.86 -20.10 8.97
N GLN A 26 12.33 -20.79 10.00
CA GLN A 26 12.03 -22.19 10.16
C GLN A 26 10.65 -22.35 10.84
N ILE A 27 9.74 -23.01 10.16
CA ILE A 27 8.38 -23.26 10.65
C ILE A 27 8.14 -24.77 10.56
N GLY A 28 8.16 -25.44 11.71
CA GLY A 28 8.10 -26.88 11.75
C GLY A 28 9.24 -27.54 10.96
N PRO A 29 8.95 -28.47 10.03
CA PRO A 29 9.96 -29.14 9.21
C PRO A 29 10.39 -28.33 7.99
N SER A 30 9.73 -27.20 7.67
CA SER A 30 9.96 -26.40 6.49
C SER A 30 10.68 -25.10 6.83
N VAL A 31 11.36 -24.52 5.83
CA VAL A 31 11.96 -23.20 5.91
C VAL A 31 11.29 -22.29 4.90
N LEU A 32 10.67 -21.22 5.37
CA LEU A 32 10.13 -20.17 4.51
C LEU A 32 11.22 -19.13 4.22
N PHE A 33 11.36 -18.77 2.96
CA PHE A 33 12.32 -17.74 2.55
C PHE A 33 11.79 -16.89 1.40
N VAL A 34 12.23 -15.65 1.35
CA VAL A 34 11.97 -14.75 0.23
C VAL A 34 12.98 -15.05 -0.88
N GLN A 35 12.47 -15.30 -2.09
CA GLN A 35 13.33 -15.50 -3.27
C GLN A 35 14.13 -14.25 -3.59
N ARG A 36 15.31 -14.39 -4.21
CA ARG A 36 16.25 -13.29 -4.52
C ARG A 36 15.58 -12.06 -5.15
N GLN A 37 14.59 -12.24 -6.00
CA GLN A 37 13.87 -11.15 -6.67
C GLN A 37 12.78 -10.50 -5.80
N GLN A 38 12.67 -10.86 -4.53
CA GLN A 38 11.77 -10.29 -3.51
C GLN A 38 10.26 -10.50 -3.73
N ARG A 39 9.83 -11.00 -4.88
CA ARG A 39 8.40 -11.13 -5.21
C ARG A 39 7.76 -12.44 -4.78
N LYS A 40 8.56 -13.44 -4.45
CA LYS A 40 8.08 -14.79 -4.16
C LYS A 40 8.54 -15.26 -2.80
N VAL A 41 7.63 -15.83 -2.04
CA VAL A 41 7.92 -16.58 -0.82
C VAL A 41 7.86 -18.06 -1.15
N ARG A 42 8.90 -18.78 -0.76
CA ARG A 42 9.01 -20.22 -1.02
C ARG A 42 9.14 -21.01 0.27
N GLU A 43 8.60 -22.21 0.23
CA GLU A 43 8.67 -23.20 1.31
C GLU A 43 9.70 -24.26 0.95
N LEU A 44 10.88 -24.22 1.53
CA LEU A 44 11.88 -25.27 1.37
C LEU A 44 11.56 -26.41 2.34
N GLY A 45 11.25 -27.56 1.81
CA GLY A 45 10.97 -28.76 2.57
C GLY A 45 11.44 -30.02 1.84
N TYR A 46 11.72 -31.07 2.59
CA TYR A 46 12.05 -32.36 2.01
C TYR A 46 10.78 -33.08 1.53
N SER A 47 10.79 -33.50 0.28
CA SER A 47 9.72 -34.32 -0.33
C SER A 47 10.15 -35.76 -0.41
N PHE A 48 9.54 -36.59 0.37
CA PHE A 48 9.79 -38.02 0.34
C PHE A 48 9.46 -38.68 -1.02
N GLN A 49 8.42 -38.15 -1.69
CA GLN A 49 8.01 -38.65 -3.01
C GLN A 49 9.06 -38.40 -4.10
N ASN A 50 9.78 -37.29 -3.99
CA ASN A 50 10.82 -36.91 -4.96
C ASN A 50 12.24 -37.28 -4.48
N ASP A 51 12.38 -37.76 -3.27
CA ASP A 51 13.65 -37.99 -2.58
C ASP A 51 14.60 -36.77 -2.71
N ALA A 52 14.03 -35.59 -2.55
CA ALA A 52 14.72 -34.33 -2.75
C ALA A 52 14.08 -33.15 -1.99
N TYR A 53 14.84 -32.09 -1.77
CA TYR A 53 14.28 -30.83 -1.32
C TYR A 53 13.53 -30.12 -2.45
N VAL A 54 12.33 -29.67 -2.15
CA VAL A 54 11.48 -28.90 -3.06
C VAL A 54 11.19 -27.54 -2.47
N ALA A 55 10.92 -26.55 -3.31
CA ALA A 55 10.63 -25.19 -2.88
C ALA A 55 9.43 -24.62 -3.65
N PRO A 56 8.19 -25.10 -3.36
CA PRO A 56 6.98 -24.56 -3.96
C PRO A 56 6.80 -23.07 -3.67
N ASP A 57 6.10 -22.40 -4.57
CA ASP A 57 5.79 -20.98 -4.50
C ASP A 57 4.50 -20.77 -3.71
N LEU A 58 4.56 -20.09 -2.56
CA LEU A 58 3.42 -19.77 -1.71
C LEU A 58 2.68 -18.50 -2.16
N THR A 59 3.21 -17.77 -3.13
CA THR A 59 2.65 -16.53 -3.65
C THR A 59 1.92 -16.69 -4.98
N LEU A 60 1.84 -17.90 -5.51
CA LEU A 60 1.33 -18.17 -6.86
C LEU A 60 -0.06 -17.58 -7.14
N LEU A 61 -0.97 -17.66 -6.18
CA LEU A 61 -2.33 -17.12 -6.30
C LEU A 61 -2.46 -15.66 -5.80
N ALA A 62 -1.36 -15.07 -5.32
CA ALA A 62 -1.34 -13.77 -4.67
C ALA A 62 -0.21 -12.86 -5.18
N GLU A 63 0.26 -13.04 -6.41
CA GLU A 63 1.37 -12.29 -6.99
C GLU A 63 1.16 -10.77 -6.97
N HIS A 64 -0.10 -10.32 -7.07
CA HIS A 64 -0.48 -8.91 -7.00
C HIS A 64 -0.29 -8.30 -5.59
N ILE A 65 -0.27 -9.13 -4.54
CA ILE A 65 -0.06 -8.67 -3.15
C ILE A 65 1.42 -8.39 -2.91
N THR A 66 2.31 -9.22 -3.44
CA THR A 66 3.76 -9.13 -3.28
C THR A 66 4.44 -8.30 -4.38
N GLU A 67 3.66 -7.70 -5.29
CA GLU A 67 4.18 -6.79 -6.31
C GLU A 67 4.88 -5.59 -5.64
N GLY A 68 6.10 -5.28 -6.07
CA GLY A 68 6.96 -4.28 -5.44
C GLY A 68 8.08 -4.89 -4.59
N GLY A 69 7.94 -6.15 -4.15
CA GLY A 69 8.98 -6.87 -3.44
C GLY A 69 8.86 -6.82 -1.92
N ILE A 70 9.28 -7.89 -1.26
CA ILE A 70 9.32 -8.05 0.20
C ILE A 70 10.73 -7.72 0.69
N VAL A 71 10.84 -6.84 1.68
CA VAL A 71 12.12 -6.34 2.22
C VAL A 71 12.41 -6.85 3.62
N ASP A 72 11.38 -7.17 4.40
CA ASP A 72 11.54 -7.68 5.76
C ASP A 72 10.42 -8.67 6.10
N VAL A 73 10.69 -9.62 6.99
CA VAL A 73 9.76 -10.69 7.34
C VAL A 73 9.93 -11.11 8.79
N ASP A 74 8.83 -11.57 9.40
CA ASP A 74 8.86 -12.25 10.69
C ASP A 74 7.69 -13.22 10.87
N TRP A 75 7.74 -14.05 11.89
CA TRP A 75 6.77 -15.11 12.16
C TRP A 75 6.09 -14.93 13.52
N ALA A 76 4.76 -14.91 13.51
CA ALA A 76 3.94 -15.02 14.71
C ALA A 76 3.26 -16.39 14.74
N GLN A 77 3.44 -17.13 15.85
CA GLN A 77 2.92 -18.48 15.99
C GLN A 77 1.57 -18.50 16.73
N GLU A 78 1.41 -17.64 17.74
CA GLU A 78 0.24 -17.60 18.60
C GLU A 78 -0.36 -16.18 18.67
N PRO A 79 -1.69 -16.00 18.68
CA PRO A 79 -2.73 -17.05 18.64
C PRO A 79 -2.94 -17.64 17.23
N ASP A 80 -2.50 -16.95 16.19
CA ASP A 80 -2.65 -17.35 14.79
C ASP A 80 -1.29 -17.47 14.11
N GLN A 81 -1.15 -18.52 13.30
CA GLN A 81 0.06 -18.77 12.54
C GLN A 81 0.14 -17.84 11.33
N ILE A 82 0.82 -16.72 11.49
CA ILE A 82 0.93 -15.69 10.46
C ILE A 82 2.40 -15.40 10.13
N TYR A 83 2.75 -15.57 8.87
CA TYR A 83 3.99 -15.06 8.31
C TYR A 83 3.79 -13.61 7.89
N TRP A 84 4.41 -12.71 8.63
CA TRP A 84 4.36 -11.29 8.39
C TRP A 84 5.44 -10.85 7.42
N ALA A 85 5.13 -9.90 6.55
CA ALA A 85 6.07 -9.37 5.58
C ALA A 85 5.87 -7.86 5.36
N VAL A 86 6.95 -7.16 5.13
CA VAL A 86 6.95 -5.75 4.77
C VAL A 86 7.30 -5.63 3.29
N ARG A 87 6.43 -4.96 2.54
CA ARG A 87 6.69 -4.64 1.13
C ARG A 87 7.53 -3.37 1.00
N ASP A 88 8.30 -3.22 -0.07
CA ASP A 88 9.21 -2.08 -0.29
C ASP A 88 8.51 -0.72 -0.25
N ASP A 89 7.24 -0.66 -0.66
CA ASP A 89 6.42 0.55 -0.57
C ASP A 89 5.93 0.86 0.86
N GLY A 90 6.23 0.00 1.83
CA GLY A 90 5.83 0.12 3.24
C GLY A 90 4.47 -0.48 3.58
N THR A 91 3.87 -1.26 2.68
CA THR A 91 2.64 -2.01 2.98
C THR A 91 2.96 -3.21 3.86
N LEU A 92 2.22 -3.38 4.96
CA LEU A 92 2.29 -4.57 5.79
C LEU A 92 1.46 -5.68 5.17
N LEU A 93 2.07 -6.83 4.97
CA LEU A 93 1.44 -8.04 4.46
C LEU A 93 1.38 -9.10 5.56
N GLY A 94 0.37 -9.94 5.51
CA GLY A 94 0.32 -11.16 6.30
C GLY A 94 -0.03 -12.35 5.42
N MET A 95 0.51 -13.49 5.76
CA MET A 95 0.12 -14.77 5.16
C MET A 95 -0.25 -15.73 6.29
N THR A 96 -1.54 -16.07 6.37
CA THR A 96 -1.98 -17.18 7.22
C THR A 96 -1.39 -18.46 6.65
N TYR A 97 -0.60 -19.16 7.47
CA TYR A 97 0.10 -20.36 7.06
C TYR A 97 -0.22 -21.50 8.02
N GLN A 98 -1.21 -22.31 7.66
CA GLN A 98 -1.64 -23.51 8.41
C GLN A 98 -1.50 -24.74 7.50
N ARG A 99 -0.30 -25.28 7.46
CA ARG A 99 0.06 -26.36 6.51
C ARG A 99 -0.75 -27.64 6.74
N GLU A 100 -1.09 -27.93 7.97
CA GLU A 100 -1.88 -29.11 8.34
C GLU A 100 -3.32 -29.08 7.76
N GLN A 101 -3.80 -27.88 7.44
CA GLN A 101 -5.14 -27.65 6.89
C GLN A 101 -5.10 -27.16 5.43
N ASP A 102 -3.93 -27.17 4.80
CA ASP A 102 -3.69 -26.63 3.45
C ASP A 102 -4.13 -25.16 3.27
N VAL A 103 -4.08 -24.36 4.35
CA VAL A 103 -4.42 -22.94 4.30
C VAL A 103 -3.17 -22.11 4.07
N ILE A 104 -3.15 -21.44 2.92
CA ILE A 104 -2.17 -20.40 2.56
C ILE A 104 -2.96 -19.22 2.03
N ALA A 105 -3.15 -18.18 2.85
CA ALA A 105 -3.99 -17.05 2.53
C ALA A 105 -3.26 -15.73 2.78
N TRP A 106 -3.06 -14.96 1.72
CA TRP A 106 -2.40 -13.65 1.79
C TRP A 106 -3.41 -12.54 2.04
N HIS A 107 -3.03 -11.59 2.88
CA HIS A 107 -3.81 -10.40 3.19
C HIS A 107 -2.92 -9.16 3.37
N ARG A 108 -3.50 -7.98 3.22
CA ARG A 108 -2.82 -6.70 3.40
C ARG A 108 -3.37 -6.00 4.62
N HIS A 109 -2.47 -5.38 5.38
CA HIS A 109 -2.80 -4.52 6.51
C HIS A 109 -2.42 -3.09 6.20
N ILE A 110 -3.33 -2.21 6.50
CA ILE A 110 -3.16 -0.80 6.28
C ILE A 110 -2.97 -0.14 7.63
N ILE A 111 -1.80 0.44 7.83
CA ILE A 111 -1.49 1.18 9.04
C ILE A 111 -1.83 2.64 8.82
N GLY A 112 -2.67 3.20 9.70
CA GLY A 112 -3.25 4.52 9.56
C GLY A 112 -2.25 5.62 9.26
N GLY A 113 -2.65 6.52 8.35
CA GLY A 113 -1.93 7.70 7.91
C GLY A 113 -2.74 8.98 8.13
N LYS A 114 -2.29 10.09 7.56
CA LYS A 114 -3.08 11.31 7.39
C LYS A 114 -4.17 11.11 6.34
N ALA A 115 -5.19 11.96 6.39
CA ALA A 115 -6.15 12.10 5.30
C ALA A 115 -5.43 12.42 3.98
N ALA A 116 -5.88 11.81 2.89
CA ALA A 116 -5.32 12.09 1.57
C ALA A 116 -5.50 13.55 1.22
N ASN A 117 -4.49 14.12 0.58
CA ASN A 117 -4.60 15.47 0.06
C ASN A 117 -4.05 15.55 -1.37
N CYS A 118 -4.62 16.45 -2.13
CA CYS A 118 -4.13 16.81 -3.46
C CYS A 118 -4.21 18.31 -3.66
N THR A 119 -3.45 18.82 -4.63
CA THR A 119 -3.52 20.20 -5.04
C THR A 119 -3.98 20.31 -6.49
N ILE A 120 -4.88 21.26 -6.76
CA ILE A 120 -5.35 21.58 -8.10
C ILE A 120 -4.98 23.01 -8.38
N THR A 121 -4.33 23.28 -9.51
CA THR A 121 -4.01 24.63 -9.98
C THR A 121 -4.90 24.98 -11.14
N VAL A 122 -5.67 26.05 -11.03
CA VAL A 122 -6.43 26.62 -12.15
C VAL A 122 -5.47 27.46 -12.96
N THR A 123 -5.15 27.02 -14.17
CA THR A 123 -4.16 27.70 -15.05
C THR A 123 -4.80 28.61 -16.07
N ASP A 124 -6.01 28.27 -16.53
CA ASP A 124 -6.74 29.03 -17.54
C ASP A 124 -8.26 28.81 -17.39
N TYR A 125 -8.90 29.69 -16.62
CA TYR A 125 -10.33 29.63 -16.36
C TYR A 125 -11.19 29.81 -17.62
N ALA A 126 -10.69 30.57 -18.59
CA ALA A 126 -11.44 30.92 -19.80
C ALA A 126 -11.62 29.73 -20.74
N ASN A 127 -10.73 28.75 -20.65
CA ASN A 127 -10.79 27.53 -21.43
C ASN A 127 -11.42 26.34 -20.68
N ILE A 128 -11.87 26.54 -19.44
CA ILE A 128 -12.67 25.50 -18.73
C ILE A 128 -14.07 25.50 -19.33
N GLN A 129 -14.41 24.45 -20.04
CA GLN A 129 -15.70 24.28 -20.70
C GLN A 129 -16.80 23.95 -19.67
N THR A 130 -18.01 24.46 -19.89
CA THR A 130 -19.19 23.99 -19.13
C THR A 130 -19.34 22.48 -19.30
N GLY A 131 -19.48 21.76 -18.19
CA GLY A 131 -19.57 20.31 -18.17
C GLY A 131 -18.22 19.59 -18.03
N SER A 132 -17.09 20.32 -17.95
CA SER A 132 -15.79 19.70 -17.60
C SER A 132 -15.85 19.11 -16.21
N LYS A 133 -15.33 17.89 -16.05
CA LYS A 133 -15.46 17.09 -14.83
C LYS A 133 -14.14 16.94 -14.11
N LEU A 134 -14.18 17.09 -12.80
CA LEU A 134 -13.15 16.65 -11.87
C LEU A 134 -13.68 15.40 -11.15
N THR A 135 -13.11 14.26 -11.44
CA THR A 135 -13.50 13.00 -10.82
C THR A 135 -12.48 12.63 -9.74
N PHE A 136 -12.94 12.51 -8.51
CA PHE A 136 -12.17 12.05 -7.37
C PHE A 136 -12.53 10.60 -7.11
N THR A 137 -11.57 9.70 -7.22
CA THR A 137 -11.76 8.30 -6.86
C THR A 137 -11.10 8.05 -5.50
N LYS A 138 -11.91 7.64 -4.54
CA LYS A 138 -11.46 7.25 -3.21
C LYS A 138 -10.96 5.80 -3.23
N ARG A 139 -10.31 5.38 -2.15
CA ARG A 139 -9.73 4.04 -2.07
C ARG A 139 -10.75 2.89 -2.12
N ASP A 140 -11.98 3.14 -1.70
CA ASP A 140 -13.08 2.18 -1.79
C ASP A 140 -13.70 2.10 -3.20
N ASP A 141 -13.01 2.68 -4.20
CA ASP A 141 -13.43 2.83 -5.58
C ASP A 141 -14.70 3.68 -5.76
N THR A 142 -15.18 4.34 -4.70
CA THR A 142 -16.26 5.31 -4.84
C THR A 142 -15.74 6.58 -5.51
N THR A 143 -16.56 7.19 -6.36
CA THR A 143 -16.22 8.40 -7.10
C THR A 143 -17.12 9.57 -6.72
N THR A 144 -16.50 10.74 -6.55
CA THR A 144 -17.19 12.03 -6.43
C THR A 144 -16.81 12.88 -7.64
N ILE A 145 -17.79 13.51 -8.27
CA ILE A 145 -17.59 14.29 -9.50
C ILE A 145 -18.01 15.72 -9.26
N PHE A 146 -17.08 16.67 -9.45
CA PHE A 146 -17.39 18.09 -9.51
C PHE A 146 -17.38 18.58 -10.96
N THR A 147 -18.42 19.30 -11.38
CA THR A 147 -18.63 19.70 -12.75
C THR A 147 -18.53 21.22 -12.87
N SER A 148 -17.85 21.70 -13.92
CA SER A 148 -17.79 23.14 -14.19
C SER A 148 -19.04 23.66 -14.85
N THR A 149 -19.45 24.89 -14.50
CA THR A 149 -20.54 25.60 -15.13
C THR A 149 -20.19 27.09 -15.38
N THR A 150 -20.80 27.68 -16.37
CA THR A 150 -20.79 29.15 -16.58
C THR A 150 -22.09 29.81 -16.13
N GLY A 151 -23.10 28.99 -15.78
CA GLY A 151 -24.39 29.44 -15.27
C GLY A 151 -24.45 29.52 -13.74
N THR A 152 -25.64 29.37 -13.20
CA THR A 152 -25.83 29.21 -11.75
C THR A 152 -25.35 27.83 -11.33
N ALA A 153 -24.39 27.76 -10.41
CA ALA A 153 -23.87 26.49 -9.92
C ALA A 153 -24.90 25.76 -9.08
N GLY A 154 -25.09 24.47 -9.37
CA GLY A 154 -25.87 23.53 -8.56
C GLY A 154 -25.01 22.81 -7.51
N THR A 155 -25.56 21.74 -6.95
CA THR A 155 -24.81 20.85 -6.06
C THR A 155 -23.68 20.19 -6.86
N ASP A 156 -22.47 20.14 -6.28
CA ASP A 156 -21.26 19.60 -6.92
C ASP A 156 -20.88 20.29 -8.25
N GLU A 157 -21.36 21.52 -8.45
CA GLU A 157 -20.97 22.35 -9.57
C GLU A 157 -20.15 23.57 -9.11
N PHE A 158 -19.08 23.87 -9.82
CA PHE A 158 -18.27 25.08 -9.59
C PHE A 158 -18.33 26.02 -10.80
N LYS A 159 -18.38 27.30 -10.52
CA LYS A 159 -18.46 28.32 -11.57
C LYS A 159 -17.06 28.68 -12.05
N SER A 160 -16.83 28.56 -13.38
CA SER A 160 -15.62 29.06 -14.02
C SER A 160 -15.89 30.48 -14.53
N GLU A 161 -15.31 31.50 -13.86
CA GLU A 161 -15.56 32.89 -14.18
C GLU A 161 -14.46 33.85 -13.73
N THR A 162 -14.40 35.01 -14.39
CA THR A 162 -13.64 36.21 -14.05
C THR A 162 -12.13 36.08 -14.00
N SER A 163 -11.58 35.06 -13.37
CA SER A 163 -10.14 34.82 -13.22
C SER A 163 -9.83 33.41 -12.72
N ASN A 164 -8.57 33.00 -12.82
CA ASN A 164 -8.10 31.75 -12.25
C ASN A 164 -8.34 31.69 -10.72
N ASN A 165 -8.11 32.79 -10.02
CA ASN A 165 -8.31 32.88 -8.57
C ASN A 165 -9.80 32.79 -8.20
N ALA A 166 -10.67 33.46 -8.91
CA ALA A 166 -12.10 33.40 -8.66
C ALA A 166 -12.65 31.98 -8.90
N THR A 167 -12.24 31.36 -9.99
CA THR A 167 -12.60 29.97 -10.31
C THR A 167 -12.08 28.99 -9.25
N ALA A 168 -10.85 29.18 -8.77
CA ALA A 168 -10.28 28.37 -7.67
C ALA A 168 -11.07 28.55 -6.37
N THR A 169 -11.53 29.76 -6.05
CA THR A 169 -12.37 30.05 -4.87
C THR A 169 -13.74 29.40 -5.01
N ASN A 170 -14.35 29.46 -6.20
CA ASN A 170 -15.63 28.77 -6.45
C ASN A 170 -15.49 27.26 -6.30
N LEU A 171 -14.41 26.68 -6.87
CA LEU A 171 -14.11 25.24 -6.72
C LEU A 171 -13.92 24.86 -5.24
N GLN A 172 -13.16 25.64 -4.47
CA GLN A 172 -12.97 25.44 -3.04
C GLN A 172 -14.32 25.45 -2.28
N THR A 173 -15.20 26.39 -2.61
CA THR A 173 -16.51 26.50 -1.98
C THR A 173 -17.37 25.28 -2.28
N THR A 174 -17.39 24.84 -3.53
CA THR A 174 -18.14 23.64 -3.94
C THR A 174 -17.62 22.39 -3.22
N ILE A 175 -16.30 22.19 -3.16
CA ILE A 175 -15.70 21.03 -2.50
C ILE A 175 -16.01 21.03 -1.00
N ASN A 176 -15.97 22.19 -0.34
CA ASN A 176 -16.32 22.30 1.09
C ASN A 176 -17.81 22.06 1.38
N GLY A 177 -18.66 22.12 0.38
CA GLY A 177 -20.07 21.71 0.48
C GLY A 177 -20.26 20.19 0.49
N HIS A 178 -19.24 19.43 0.14
CA HIS A 178 -19.29 17.96 0.11
C HIS A 178 -18.75 17.38 1.42
N ALA A 179 -19.46 16.39 1.99
CA ALA A 179 -19.11 15.84 3.32
C ALA A 179 -17.76 15.13 3.37
N ASP A 180 -17.31 14.58 2.23
CA ASP A 180 -16.11 13.75 2.15
C ASP A 180 -14.81 14.54 2.04
N PHE A 181 -14.87 15.86 1.76
CA PHE A 181 -13.70 16.67 1.47
C PHE A 181 -13.71 18.00 2.21
N THR A 182 -12.51 18.50 2.49
CA THR A 182 -12.27 19.88 2.85
C THR A 182 -11.27 20.50 1.88
N ALA A 183 -11.42 21.77 1.57
CA ALA A 183 -10.53 22.46 0.65
C ALA A 183 -10.11 23.83 1.19
N THR A 184 -8.86 24.19 0.93
CA THR A 184 -8.31 25.54 1.14
C THR A 184 -7.81 26.09 -0.17
N VAL A 185 -7.84 27.42 -0.34
CA VAL A 185 -7.39 28.08 -1.55
C VAL A 185 -6.29 29.07 -1.25
N ALA A 186 -5.26 29.08 -2.09
CA ALA A 186 -4.18 30.08 -2.09
C ALA A 186 -3.98 30.56 -3.54
N SER A 187 -4.45 31.75 -3.85
CA SER A 187 -4.49 32.28 -5.21
C SER A 187 -5.29 31.36 -6.16
N ASN A 188 -4.63 30.79 -7.17
CA ASN A 188 -5.24 29.86 -8.13
C ASN A 188 -5.01 28.38 -7.78
N VAL A 189 -4.49 28.08 -6.58
CA VAL A 189 -4.21 26.72 -6.10
C VAL A 189 -5.23 26.33 -5.03
N VAL A 190 -5.92 25.24 -5.25
CA VAL A 190 -6.85 24.61 -4.29
C VAL A 190 -6.18 23.38 -3.70
N THR A 191 -6.00 23.34 -2.40
CA THR A 191 -5.56 22.15 -1.66
C THR A 191 -6.77 21.45 -1.09
N ILE A 192 -6.97 20.20 -1.45
CA ILE A 192 -8.12 19.38 -1.09
C ILE A 192 -7.64 18.27 -0.17
N THR A 193 -8.38 18.05 0.91
CA THR A 193 -8.07 17.03 1.91
C THR A 193 -9.32 16.21 2.16
N GLU A 194 -9.19 14.90 2.20
CA GLU A 194 -10.25 13.98 2.57
C GLU A 194 -10.63 14.16 4.05
N THR A 195 -11.94 14.26 4.36
CA THR A 195 -12.41 14.59 5.73
C THR A 195 -12.29 13.40 6.67
N THR A 196 -12.49 12.20 6.16
CA THR A 196 -12.35 10.97 6.94
C THR A 196 -10.97 10.41 6.73
N PRO A 197 -10.08 10.43 7.72
CA PRO A 197 -8.81 9.73 7.64
C PRO A 197 -9.09 8.22 7.69
N ILE A 198 -9.60 7.67 6.60
CA ILE A 198 -9.52 6.24 6.39
C ILE A 198 -8.03 5.94 6.23
N ALA A 199 -7.59 4.88 6.86
CA ALA A 199 -6.20 4.53 7.08
C ALA A 199 -5.27 4.60 5.84
N ILE A 200 -5.81 4.85 4.66
CA ILE A 200 -5.06 5.08 3.42
C ILE A 200 -5.81 6.12 2.57
N GLY A 201 -5.27 7.30 2.52
CA GLY A 201 -5.70 8.27 1.55
C GLY A 201 -5.13 7.93 0.16
N TYR A 202 -5.95 7.39 -0.69
CA TYR A 202 -5.69 7.30 -2.11
C TYR A 202 -6.73 8.18 -2.82
N LEU A 203 -6.25 9.22 -3.47
CA LEU A 203 -7.12 10.13 -4.21
C LEU A 203 -6.56 10.27 -5.63
N THR A 204 -7.25 9.72 -6.60
CA THR A 204 -6.95 9.94 -8.00
C THR A 204 -7.89 10.99 -8.55
N VAL A 205 -7.35 11.99 -9.20
CA VAL A 205 -8.14 13.03 -9.87
C VAL A 205 -7.86 12.97 -11.36
N VAL A 206 -8.91 12.81 -12.15
CA VAL A 206 -8.85 12.88 -13.60
C VAL A 206 -9.55 14.16 -14.03
N SER A 207 -8.82 15.04 -14.72
CA SER A 207 -9.37 16.23 -15.37
C SER A 207 -9.11 16.15 -16.86
N GLN A 208 -10.09 16.52 -17.65
CA GLN A 208 -9.97 16.52 -19.11
C GLN A 208 -9.40 17.82 -19.69
N ASP A 209 -9.36 18.95 -18.92
CA ASP A 209 -8.94 20.26 -19.42
C ASP A 209 -8.19 21.08 -18.37
N VAL A 210 -7.41 22.02 -18.80
CA VAL A 210 -6.67 23.18 -18.22
C VAL A 210 -6.49 23.25 -16.68
N ILE A 211 -6.70 22.16 -15.98
CA ILE A 211 -6.45 21.99 -14.55
C ILE A 211 -5.25 21.07 -14.40
N ARG A 212 -4.14 21.59 -13.93
CA ARG A 212 -2.96 20.78 -13.67
C ARG A 212 -3.04 20.21 -12.27
N LEU A 213 -3.01 18.89 -12.20
CA LEU A 213 -2.75 18.17 -10.97
C LEU A 213 -1.28 18.29 -10.61
N ALA A 214 -1.01 18.88 -9.47
CA ALA A 214 0.30 18.83 -8.86
C ALA A 214 0.21 17.99 -7.59
N LYS A 215 0.60 16.74 -7.72
CA LYS A 215 0.93 15.82 -6.62
C LYS A 215 -0.24 15.37 -5.73
N VAL A 216 -0.66 14.14 -5.92
CA VAL A 216 -1.37 13.36 -4.89
C VAL A 216 -0.32 12.98 -3.84
N ASN A 217 -0.45 13.48 -2.63
CA ASN A 217 0.38 13.01 -1.52
C ASN A 217 -0.33 11.79 -0.90
N GLU A 218 0.16 10.62 -1.22
CA GLU A 218 -0.18 9.43 -0.46
C GLU A 218 0.33 9.63 0.98
N SER A 219 -0.59 9.62 1.92
CA SER A 219 -0.25 9.79 3.34
C SER A 219 -0.28 8.47 4.10
N GLN A 220 0.02 7.38 3.40
CA GLN A 220 0.16 6.08 4.03
C GLN A 220 1.35 6.08 4.97
N ALA A 221 1.13 5.65 6.22
CA ALA A 221 2.24 5.31 7.09
C ALA A 221 2.97 4.09 6.50
N LYS A 222 4.28 4.21 6.31
CA LYS A 222 5.09 3.14 5.71
C LYS A 222 5.73 2.30 6.79
N VAL A 223 5.45 1.02 6.79
CA VAL A 223 6.18 0.06 7.62
C VAL A 223 7.59 -0.12 7.03
N LYS A 224 8.61 -0.03 7.87
CA LYS A 224 10.03 -0.15 7.48
C LYS A 224 10.67 -1.43 7.97
N ALA A 225 10.24 -1.91 9.12
CA ALA A 225 10.71 -3.16 9.69
C ALA A 225 9.63 -3.79 10.55
N ILE A 226 9.72 -5.08 10.74
CA ILE A 226 8.80 -5.88 11.54
C ILE A 226 9.57 -6.84 12.45
N THR A 227 9.03 -7.06 13.63
CA THR A 227 9.47 -8.14 14.50
C THR A 227 8.32 -8.67 15.33
N SER A 228 8.35 -9.96 15.62
CA SER A 228 7.41 -10.64 16.49
C SER A 228 8.10 -10.97 17.82
N ILE A 229 7.49 -10.59 18.92
CA ILE A 229 8.02 -10.83 20.26
C ILE A 229 6.97 -11.62 21.04
N THR A 230 7.37 -12.74 21.63
CA THR A 230 6.48 -13.51 22.51
C THR A 230 6.31 -12.77 23.82
N GLU A 231 5.08 -12.40 24.15
CA GLU A 231 4.72 -11.80 25.41
C GLU A 231 3.60 -12.60 26.08
N ALA A 232 3.90 -13.15 27.24
CA ALA A 232 3.03 -14.07 27.96
C ALA A 232 2.63 -15.31 27.12
N THR A 233 1.38 -15.39 26.64
CA THR A 233 0.82 -16.53 25.90
C THR A 233 0.64 -16.25 24.39
N GLU A 234 1.03 -15.08 23.93
CA GLU A 234 0.78 -14.63 22.56
C GLU A 234 2.03 -13.99 21.94
N ASN A 235 2.09 -13.96 20.61
CA ASN A 235 3.06 -13.19 19.88
C ASN A 235 2.52 -11.80 19.61
N GLN A 236 3.26 -10.77 20.01
CA GLN A 236 3.00 -9.40 19.65
C GLN A 236 3.83 -8.99 18.44
N VAL A 237 3.18 -8.42 17.45
CA VAL A 237 3.83 -7.96 16.23
C VAL A 237 4.17 -6.48 16.38
N TRP A 238 5.46 -6.17 16.40
CA TRP A 238 5.98 -4.82 16.49
C TRP A 238 6.43 -4.34 15.12
N VAL A 239 6.04 -3.13 14.77
CA VAL A 239 6.38 -2.53 13.48
C VAL A 239 7.04 -1.16 13.67
N VAL A 240 8.11 -0.90 12.92
CA VAL A 240 8.67 0.43 12.78
C VAL A 240 7.94 1.14 11.65
N VAL A 241 7.33 2.28 11.96
CA VAL A 241 6.48 3.02 11.02
C VAL A 241 7.07 4.39 10.74
N GLU A 242 7.32 4.68 9.46
CA GLU A 242 7.63 6.03 8.99
C GLU A 242 6.33 6.79 8.74
N ARG A 243 6.16 7.92 9.42
CA ARG A 243 5.02 8.83 9.23
C ARG A 243 5.51 10.20 8.80
N ILE A 244 4.80 10.82 7.88
CA ILE A 244 4.99 12.23 7.57
C ILE A 244 4.37 13.04 8.73
N ILE A 245 5.22 13.68 9.51
CA ILE A 245 4.81 14.64 10.54
C ILE A 245 4.74 16.01 9.85
N GLY A 246 3.54 16.53 9.66
CA GLY A 246 3.32 17.84 9.05
C GLY A 246 3.02 18.89 10.10
#